data_629d1a3d1f6bc90bb120d42a9885c02f
#
_entry.id   629d1a3d1f6bc90bb120d42a9885c02f
#
_cell.length_a   1.000
_cell.length_b   1.000
_cell.length_c   1.000
_cell.angle_alpha   90.00
_cell.angle_beta   90.00
_cell.angle_gamma   90.00
#
_symmetry.space_group_name_H-M   'P 1'
#
loop_
_entity.id
_entity.type
_entity.pdbx_description
1 polymer ?
#
loop_
_entity_poly.entity_id
_entity_poly.type
_entity_poly.pdbx_seq_one_letter_code
_entity_poly.pdbx_strand_id
1 'polypeptide(L)'
;ADSLEEDWPLQADGGDIGKPLYVDAVVSNPPYSQQWDANDRELDARFKDYGVAPKSKADYAFLLHELHHLKPDGILTIVLPHGVLFRGDADENSEGEGKIRRNLIEKNNIDAIIGLPANIFFGTGIPTLIMVLKQHRDNDDVLIIDASKGFVKEGKNNKLRECDIKRIADTVRDRKTIPGYSRIVSRDEIRQNGYNLNIPRYVDSSDPVEKFDIYATIFGGIPHSEINELQKYWDTFPSLREELFVADADKPYSQLKTEDTQSVIEQNADVRAFQQRFAQAFE
;
A
#
# COMPACT_ATOMS: atom_id res chain seq x y z
N ALA A 1 27.35 1.44 -19.54
CA ALA A 1 26.42 2.29 -20.32
C ALA A 1 25.39 2.88 -19.37
N ASP A 2 24.99 4.12 -19.59
CA ASP A 2 23.88 4.75 -18.89
C ASP A 2 22.58 4.39 -19.66
N SER A 3 21.71 3.61 -19.05
CA SER A 3 20.46 3.16 -19.69
C SER A 3 19.46 4.29 -19.95
N LEU A 4 19.61 5.45 -19.33
CA LEU A 4 18.78 6.61 -19.62
C LEU A 4 19.30 7.39 -20.83
N GLU A 5 20.61 7.37 -21.08
CA GLU A 5 21.23 7.99 -22.26
C GLU A 5 21.05 7.10 -23.50
N GLU A 6 21.23 5.79 -23.34
CA GLU A 6 21.12 4.80 -24.41
C GLU A 6 19.96 3.85 -24.09
N ASP A 7 19.23 3.41 -25.12
CA ASP A 7 18.09 2.50 -24.99
C ASP A 7 18.56 1.05 -24.77
N TRP A 8 18.97 0.72 -23.58
CA TRP A 8 19.40 -0.61 -23.13
C TRP A 8 18.34 -1.30 -22.27
N PRO A 9 18.20 -2.64 -22.33
CA PRO A 9 18.98 -3.61 -23.10
C PRO A 9 18.50 -3.78 -24.54
N LEU A 10 19.45 -4.12 -25.41
CA LEU A 10 19.18 -4.46 -26.81
C LEU A 10 19.26 -5.97 -27.02
N GLN A 11 18.58 -6.47 -28.03
CA GLN A 11 18.67 -7.88 -28.43
C GLN A 11 20.06 -8.20 -28.98
N ALA A 12 20.67 -9.28 -28.42
CA ALA A 12 22.02 -9.70 -28.78
C ALA A 12 22.04 -10.70 -29.94
N ASP A 13 20.94 -11.42 -30.17
CA ASP A 13 20.82 -12.47 -31.17
C ASP A 13 19.41 -12.53 -31.76
N GLY A 14 19.25 -13.32 -32.85
CA GLY A 14 17.98 -13.44 -33.56
C GLY A 14 17.79 -12.41 -34.66
N GLY A 15 16.57 -12.31 -35.21
CA GLY A 15 16.23 -11.42 -36.32
C GLY A 15 16.17 -9.94 -35.99
N ASP A 16 16.18 -9.59 -34.71
CA ASP A 16 15.98 -8.22 -34.20
C ASP A 16 17.21 -7.68 -33.46
N ILE A 17 18.42 -8.14 -33.82
CA ILE A 17 19.70 -7.67 -33.24
C ILE A 17 19.76 -6.15 -33.24
N GLY A 18 20.08 -5.56 -32.08
CA GLY A 18 20.20 -4.12 -31.91
C GLY A 18 18.87 -3.37 -31.72
N LYS A 19 17.72 -4.06 -31.74
CA LYS A 19 16.43 -3.50 -31.31
C LYS A 19 16.25 -3.61 -29.80
N PRO A 20 15.35 -2.81 -29.16
CA PRO A 20 15.04 -2.95 -27.76
C PRO A 20 14.65 -4.39 -27.37
N LEU A 21 15.19 -4.88 -26.25
CA LEU A 21 14.81 -6.17 -25.70
C LEU A 21 13.50 -6.01 -24.91
N TYR A 22 12.48 -6.80 -25.26
CA TYR A 22 11.22 -6.82 -24.53
C TYR A 22 11.12 -8.04 -23.61
N VAL A 23 10.70 -7.82 -22.37
CA VAL A 23 10.64 -8.83 -21.31
C VAL A 23 9.24 -9.00 -20.74
N ASP A 24 8.96 -10.17 -20.15
CA ASP A 24 7.66 -10.47 -19.53
C ASP A 24 7.51 -9.85 -18.13
N ALA A 25 8.64 -9.67 -17.44
CA ALA A 25 8.63 -9.10 -16.10
C ALA A 25 9.86 -8.22 -15.85
N VAL A 26 9.64 -7.11 -15.16
CA VAL A 26 10.69 -6.22 -14.65
C VAL A 26 10.53 -6.07 -13.15
N VAL A 27 11.62 -6.21 -12.40
CA VAL A 27 11.71 -5.91 -10.97
C VAL A 27 12.88 -4.97 -10.77
N SER A 28 12.61 -3.76 -10.28
CA SER A 28 13.60 -2.70 -10.23
C SER A 28 13.62 -1.93 -8.91
N ASN A 29 14.81 -1.51 -8.53
CA ASN A 29 15.05 -0.56 -7.45
C ASN A 29 16.12 0.44 -7.91
N PRO A 30 15.73 1.45 -8.71
CA PRO A 30 16.66 2.43 -9.26
C PRO A 30 17.18 3.37 -8.19
N PRO A 31 18.27 4.12 -8.48
CA PRO A 31 18.76 5.16 -7.58
C PRO A 31 17.74 6.30 -7.48
N TYR A 32 17.35 6.66 -6.24
CA TYR A 32 16.31 7.68 -6.00
C TYR A 32 16.80 9.08 -6.27
N SER A 33 15.95 9.87 -6.94
CA SER A 33 16.18 11.30 -7.20
C SER A 33 17.56 11.60 -7.83
N GLN A 34 18.06 10.71 -8.67
CA GLN A 34 19.31 10.91 -9.41
C GLN A 34 19.14 12.01 -10.46
N GLN A 35 20.18 12.81 -10.67
CA GLN A 35 20.25 13.73 -11.81
C GLN A 35 20.55 12.95 -13.09
N TRP A 36 19.96 13.39 -14.21
CA TRP A 36 20.14 12.79 -15.51
C TRP A 36 20.08 13.83 -16.63
N ASP A 37 20.52 13.50 -17.84
CA ASP A 37 20.40 14.38 -18.99
C ASP A 37 19.05 14.23 -19.66
N ALA A 38 18.16 15.18 -19.39
CA ALA A 38 16.81 15.25 -19.91
C ALA A 38 16.71 16.06 -21.23
N ASN A 39 17.82 16.60 -21.75
CA ASN A 39 17.77 17.43 -22.95
C ASN A 39 17.47 16.59 -24.19
N ASP A 40 16.68 17.15 -25.12
CA ASP A 40 16.33 16.56 -26.42
C ASP A 40 15.67 15.16 -26.32
N ARG A 41 14.96 14.87 -25.19
CA ARG A 41 14.29 13.58 -24.96
C ARG A 41 12.80 13.56 -25.33
N GLU A 42 12.24 14.67 -25.80
CA GLU A 42 10.81 14.79 -26.10
C GLU A 42 10.36 13.88 -27.25
N LEU A 43 11.26 13.54 -28.16
CA LEU A 43 11.00 12.63 -29.29
C LEU A 43 11.46 11.19 -29.03
N ASP A 44 12.13 10.92 -27.91
CA ASP A 44 12.55 9.58 -27.54
C ASP A 44 11.31 8.70 -27.33
N ALA A 45 11.31 7.52 -27.97
CA ALA A 45 10.18 6.58 -27.95
C ALA A 45 9.73 6.20 -26.52
N ARG A 46 10.63 6.23 -25.56
CA ARG A 46 10.37 5.93 -24.16
C ARG A 46 9.54 7.01 -23.44
N PHE A 47 9.72 8.27 -23.83
CA PHE A 47 9.19 9.44 -23.11
C PHE A 47 8.11 10.21 -23.86
N LYS A 48 8.13 10.20 -25.21
CA LYS A 48 7.28 11.06 -26.06
C LYS A 48 5.79 11.02 -25.71
N ASP A 49 5.27 9.87 -25.30
CA ASP A 49 3.86 9.65 -25.05
C ASP A 49 3.44 9.95 -23.59
N TYR A 50 4.42 10.14 -22.69
CA TYR A 50 4.19 10.35 -21.26
C TYR A 50 4.67 11.72 -20.80
N GLY A 51 5.77 12.20 -21.34
CA GLY A 51 6.49 13.39 -20.94
C GLY A 51 7.89 13.07 -20.43
N VAL A 52 8.73 14.08 -20.32
CA VAL A 52 10.13 13.97 -19.89
C VAL A 52 10.23 14.29 -18.40
N ALA A 53 10.88 13.41 -17.64
CA ALA A 53 11.12 13.62 -16.21
C ALA A 53 12.08 14.82 -16.00
N PRO A 54 11.95 15.56 -14.89
CA PRO A 54 12.87 16.67 -14.58
C PRO A 54 14.32 16.19 -14.49
N LYS A 55 15.28 16.94 -15.06
CA LYS A 55 16.71 16.59 -15.00
C LYS A 55 17.29 16.45 -13.60
N SER A 56 16.64 17.01 -12.59
CA SER A 56 17.03 16.88 -11.19
C SER A 56 16.55 15.59 -10.52
N LYS A 57 15.65 14.81 -11.18
CA LYS A 57 14.99 13.62 -10.61
C LYS A 57 14.59 12.62 -11.70
N ALA A 58 15.42 11.61 -11.87
CA ALA A 58 15.23 10.55 -12.87
C ALA A 58 14.19 9.48 -12.47
N ASP A 59 13.51 9.61 -11.33
CA ASP A 59 12.61 8.57 -10.80
C ASP A 59 11.63 8.06 -11.89
N TYR A 60 10.93 8.98 -12.55
CA TYR A 60 10.04 8.63 -13.65
C TYR A 60 10.76 8.30 -14.97
N ALA A 61 11.98 8.75 -15.19
CA ALA A 61 12.75 8.38 -16.37
C ALA A 61 13.08 6.88 -16.35
N PHE A 62 13.51 6.35 -15.19
CA PHE A 62 13.70 4.91 -14.99
C PHE A 62 12.40 4.14 -15.18
N LEU A 63 11.31 4.58 -14.57
CA LEU A 63 10.00 3.93 -14.72
C LEU A 63 9.58 3.84 -16.20
N LEU A 64 9.67 4.93 -16.95
CA LEU A 64 9.27 4.97 -18.36
C LEU A 64 10.20 4.16 -19.24
N HIS A 65 11.51 4.16 -18.97
CA HIS A 65 12.48 3.30 -19.64
C HIS A 65 12.11 1.82 -19.45
N GLU A 66 11.86 1.40 -18.24
CA GLU A 66 11.50 0.02 -17.91
C GLU A 66 10.13 -0.37 -18.49
N LEU A 67 9.15 0.54 -18.45
CA LEU A 67 7.83 0.32 -19.05
C LEU A 67 7.93 0.16 -20.58
N HIS A 68 8.86 0.87 -21.24
CA HIS A 68 9.11 0.74 -22.68
C HIS A 68 9.60 -0.67 -23.04
N HIS A 69 10.41 -1.30 -22.19
CA HIS A 69 10.92 -2.66 -22.40
C HIS A 69 9.95 -3.77 -21.96
N LEU A 70 8.76 -3.42 -21.48
CA LEU A 70 7.77 -4.40 -21.06
C LEU A 70 6.97 -4.90 -22.25
N LYS A 71 6.78 -6.22 -22.35
CA LYS A 71 5.82 -6.80 -23.32
C LYS A 71 4.38 -6.38 -22.99
N PRO A 72 3.43 -6.42 -23.95
CA PRO A 72 2.05 -6.01 -23.72
C PRO A 72 1.38 -6.65 -22.50
N ASP A 73 1.60 -7.93 -22.26
CA ASP A 73 1.03 -8.68 -21.12
C ASP A 73 2.00 -8.79 -19.94
N GLY A 74 3.11 -8.04 -19.98
CA GLY A 74 4.14 -8.06 -18.95
C GLY A 74 3.75 -7.28 -17.70
N ILE A 75 4.51 -7.49 -16.63
CA ILE A 75 4.37 -6.80 -15.35
C ILE A 75 5.68 -6.13 -14.94
N LEU A 76 5.58 -4.87 -14.55
CA LEU A 76 6.69 -4.09 -14.00
C LEU A 76 6.40 -3.79 -12.52
N THR A 77 7.38 -4.07 -11.66
CA THR A 77 7.38 -3.63 -10.26
C THR A 77 8.62 -2.80 -9.99
N ILE A 78 8.42 -1.55 -9.59
CA ILE A 78 9.50 -0.60 -9.34
C ILE A 78 9.38 0.03 -7.97
N VAL A 79 10.52 0.15 -7.26
CA VAL A 79 10.59 0.84 -5.97
C VAL A 79 10.91 2.30 -6.19
N LEU A 80 10.10 3.19 -5.62
CA LEU A 80 10.22 4.64 -5.82
C LEU A 80 10.05 5.40 -4.49
N PRO A 81 10.57 6.63 -4.38
CA PRO A 81 10.30 7.49 -3.23
C PRO A 81 8.85 8.00 -3.26
N HIS A 82 8.21 8.16 -2.10
CA HIS A 82 6.80 8.61 -1.99
C HIS A 82 6.50 9.90 -2.77
N GLY A 83 7.48 10.78 -2.93
CA GLY A 83 7.31 12.05 -3.63
C GLY A 83 6.78 11.93 -5.06
N VAL A 84 7.03 10.81 -5.77
CA VAL A 84 6.49 10.58 -7.13
C VAL A 84 4.97 10.61 -7.18
N LEU A 85 4.28 10.31 -6.07
CA LEU A 85 2.83 10.26 -6.01
C LEU A 85 2.15 11.64 -6.10
N PHE A 86 2.86 12.73 -5.77
CA PHE A 86 2.22 14.05 -5.64
C PHE A 86 3.06 15.24 -6.08
N ARG A 87 4.35 15.05 -6.42
CA ARG A 87 5.17 16.17 -6.91
C ARG A 87 4.71 16.66 -8.27
N GLY A 88 4.73 17.97 -8.48
CA GLY A 88 4.34 18.63 -9.72
C GLY A 88 2.82 18.63 -9.95
N ASP A 89 2.37 19.65 -10.68
CA ASP A 89 0.97 19.76 -11.09
C ASP A 89 0.68 18.79 -12.24
N ALA A 90 -0.55 18.30 -12.31
CA ALA A 90 -0.98 17.33 -13.31
C ALA A 90 -2.06 17.87 -14.26
N ASP A 91 -2.11 19.19 -14.42
CA ASP A 91 -3.00 19.86 -15.35
C ASP A 91 -2.61 19.59 -16.83
N GLU A 92 -3.48 19.93 -17.76
CA GLU A 92 -3.26 19.64 -19.19
C GLU A 92 -1.98 20.24 -19.77
N ASN A 93 -1.59 21.42 -19.27
CA ASN A 93 -0.42 22.14 -19.72
C ASN A 93 0.81 21.95 -18.81
N SER A 94 0.72 21.08 -17.80
CA SER A 94 1.82 20.79 -16.89
C SER A 94 2.92 20.00 -17.57
N GLU A 95 4.14 20.11 -17.04
CA GLU A 95 5.30 19.33 -17.47
C GLU A 95 5.87 18.52 -16.30
N GLY A 96 6.84 17.65 -16.61
CA GLY A 96 7.54 16.86 -15.62
C GLY A 96 6.71 15.78 -14.94
N GLU A 97 6.92 15.57 -13.63
CA GLU A 97 6.38 14.42 -12.91
C GLU A 97 4.85 14.38 -12.87
N GLY A 98 4.18 15.52 -12.76
CA GLY A 98 2.72 15.60 -12.75
C GLY A 98 2.10 15.17 -14.08
N LYS A 99 2.64 15.63 -15.21
CA LYS A 99 2.22 15.21 -16.55
C LYS A 99 2.41 13.70 -16.77
N ILE A 100 3.58 13.18 -16.37
CA ILE A 100 3.86 11.75 -16.53
C ILE A 100 2.87 10.91 -15.71
N ARG A 101 2.61 11.31 -14.46
CA ARG A 101 1.66 10.63 -13.58
C ARG A 101 0.25 10.64 -14.17
N ARG A 102 -0.21 11.79 -14.68
CA ARG A 102 -1.49 11.89 -15.38
C ARG A 102 -1.54 10.92 -16.57
N ASN A 103 -0.53 10.95 -17.44
CA ASN A 103 -0.50 10.11 -18.63
C ASN A 103 -0.46 8.61 -18.30
N LEU A 104 0.25 8.20 -17.25
CA LEU A 104 0.25 6.81 -16.77
C LEU A 104 -1.14 6.36 -16.30
N ILE A 105 -1.91 7.23 -15.63
CA ILE A 105 -3.30 6.95 -15.22
C ILE A 105 -4.22 6.90 -16.43
N GLU A 106 -4.15 7.90 -17.34
CA GLU A 106 -5.03 7.94 -18.51
C GLU A 106 -4.79 6.79 -19.49
N LYS A 107 -3.54 6.37 -19.66
CA LYS A 107 -3.16 5.19 -20.47
C LYS A 107 -3.38 3.86 -19.74
N ASN A 108 -3.90 3.90 -18.52
CA ASN A 108 -4.24 2.72 -17.72
C ASN A 108 -3.03 1.83 -17.35
N ASN A 109 -1.85 2.42 -17.12
CA ASN A 109 -0.66 1.62 -16.83
C ASN A 109 -0.49 1.27 -15.35
N ILE A 110 -0.93 2.12 -14.40
CA ILE A 110 -0.74 1.89 -12.97
C ILE A 110 -1.78 0.89 -12.45
N ASP A 111 -1.34 -0.29 -12.03
CA ASP A 111 -2.20 -1.36 -11.49
C ASP A 111 -2.34 -1.28 -9.96
N ALA A 112 -1.20 -1.11 -9.26
CA ALA A 112 -1.23 -0.97 -7.81
C ALA A 112 -0.12 -0.04 -7.30
N ILE A 113 -0.38 0.56 -6.13
CA ILE A 113 0.57 1.37 -5.37
C ILE A 113 0.62 0.82 -3.95
N ILE A 114 1.81 0.48 -3.47
CA ILE A 114 2.02 -0.18 -2.18
C ILE A 114 3.00 0.67 -1.36
N GLY A 115 2.49 1.37 -0.36
CA GLY A 115 3.32 2.15 0.58
C GLY A 115 4.07 1.23 1.53
N LEU A 116 5.38 1.40 1.62
CA LEU A 116 6.24 0.61 2.49
C LEU A 116 6.59 1.37 3.78
N PRO A 117 7.01 0.66 4.85
CA PRO A 117 7.51 1.31 6.05
C PRO A 117 8.72 2.20 5.76
N ALA A 118 8.85 3.31 6.48
CA ALA A 118 10.08 4.10 6.50
C ALA A 118 11.26 3.26 7.03
N ASN A 119 12.49 3.69 6.78
CA ASN A 119 13.71 3.00 7.24
C ASN A 119 13.80 1.51 6.83
N ILE A 120 13.24 1.11 5.70
CA ILE A 120 13.31 -0.27 5.19
C ILE A 120 14.59 -0.50 4.38
N PHE A 121 15.17 0.54 3.80
CA PHE A 121 16.39 0.48 3.01
C PHE A 121 17.60 1.08 3.73
N PHE A 122 18.78 0.52 3.48
CA PHE A 122 20.02 1.07 4.01
C PHE A 122 20.31 2.47 3.42
N GLY A 123 20.80 3.37 4.26
CA GLY A 123 21.24 4.71 3.83
C GLY A 123 20.14 5.74 3.62
N THR A 124 18.88 5.37 3.75
CA THR A 124 17.75 6.32 3.67
C THR A 124 16.67 6.02 4.69
N GLY A 125 16.21 7.07 5.39
CA GLY A 125 15.07 7.00 6.32
C GLY A 125 13.73 7.35 5.68
N ILE A 126 13.73 7.72 4.39
CA ILE A 126 12.50 8.15 3.72
C ILE A 126 11.57 6.96 3.46
N PRO A 127 10.25 7.16 3.56
CA PRO A 127 9.30 6.14 3.14
C PRO A 127 9.38 5.96 1.62
N THR A 128 9.26 4.71 1.18
CA THR A 128 9.25 4.31 -0.22
C THR A 128 7.95 3.59 -0.56
N LEU A 129 7.74 3.34 -1.83
CA LEU A 129 6.61 2.56 -2.32
C LEU A 129 7.06 1.57 -3.40
N ILE A 130 6.24 0.55 -3.64
CA ILE A 130 6.30 -0.25 -4.85
C ILE A 130 5.15 0.20 -5.76
N MET A 131 5.48 0.54 -7.00
CA MET A 131 4.47 0.77 -8.04
C MET A 131 4.44 -0.44 -8.97
N VAL A 132 3.24 -0.97 -9.19
CA VAL A 132 3.00 -2.09 -10.12
C VAL A 132 2.37 -1.53 -11.37
N LEU A 133 3.01 -1.78 -12.52
CA LEU A 133 2.54 -1.31 -13.82
C LEU A 133 2.35 -2.46 -14.79
N LYS A 134 1.40 -2.28 -15.71
CA LYS A 134 1.11 -3.17 -16.84
C LYS A 134 0.81 -2.33 -18.07
N GLN A 135 1.10 -2.87 -19.25
CA GLN A 135 0.70 -2.19 -20.50
C GLN A 135 -0.77 -2.44 -20.83
N HIS A 136 -1.26 -3.67 -20.65
CA HIS A 136 -2.66 -4.04 -20.82
C HIS A 136 -3.33 -4.38 -19.50
N ARG A 137 -4.53 -3.83 -19.28
CA ARG A 137 -5.38 -4.09 -18.14
C ARG A 137 -6.85 -4.09 -18.54
N ASP A 138 -7.62 -5.03 -18.01
CA ASP A 138 -9.06 -5.14 -18.26
C ASP A 138 -9.88 -4.15 -17.42
N ASN A 139 -9.34 -3.71 -16.28
CA ASN A 139 -9.94 -2.73 -15.37
C ASN A 139 -9.19 -1.39 -15.44
N ASP A 140 -9.82 -0.32 -15.01
CA ASP A 140 -9.26 1.04 -15.02
C ASP A 140 -9.11 1.68 -13.64
N ASP A 141 -9.34 0.90 -12.59
CA ASP A 141 -9.09 1.29 -11.22
C ASP A 141 -7.64 1.03 -10.79
N VAL A 142 -7.23 1.65 -9.69
CA VAL A 142 -5.90 1.46 -9.08
C VAL A 142 -6.09 0.91 -7.67
N LEU A 143 -5.37 -0.18 -7.35
CA LEU A 143 -5.31 -0.69 -5.99
C LEU A 143 -4.27 0.09 -5.19
N ILE A 144 -4.69 0.74 -4.11
CA ILE A 144 -3.79 1.47 -3.20
C ILE A 144 -3.72 0.72 -1.88
N ILE A 145 -2.50 0.40 -1.44
CA ILE A 145 -2.20 -0.34 -0.21
C ILE A 145 -1.31 0.50 0.69
N ASP A 146 -1.69 0.67 1.93
CA ASP A 146 -0.83 1.21 2.99
C ASP A 146 -0.27 0.06 3.84
N ALA A 147 0.94 -0.39 3.51
CA ALA A 147 1.67 -1.38 4.30
C ALA A 147 2.69 -0.76 5.27
N SER A 148 2.63 0.55 5.50
CA SER A 148 3.62 1.30 6.28
C SER A 148 3.72 0.88 7.75
N LYS A 149 2.68 0.24 8.31
CA LYS A 149 2.62 -0.22 9.72
C LYS A 149 3.02 -1.69 9.91
N GLY A 150 3.19 -2.47 8.82
CA GLY A 150 3.53 -3.89 8.87
C GLY A 150 5.04 -4.12 8.89
N PHE A 151 5.68 -4.09 10.07
CA PHE A 151 7.11 -4.36 10.19
C PHE A 151 7.53 -4.76 11.61
N VAL A 152 8.78 -5.24 11.75
CA VAL A 152 9.48 -5.36 13.02
C VAL A 152 10.73 -4.49 13.00
N LYS A 153 11.19 -4.07 14.16
CA LYS A 153 12.47 -3.37 14.32
C LYS A 153 13.62 -4.36 14.24
N GLU A 154 14.59 -4.07 13.38
CA GLU A 154 15.87 -4.79 13.29
C GLU A 154 17.01 -3.75 13.43
N GLY A 155 17.43 -3.49 14.66
CA GLY A 155 18.37 -2.43 14.97
C GLY A 155 17.79 -1.04 14.65
N LYS A 156 18.44 -0.31 13.74
CA LYS A 156 17.98 1.03 13.29
C LYS A 156 16.97 0.96 12.14
N ASN A 157 16.84 -0.19 11.48
CA ASN A 157 15.99 -0.38 10.31
C ASN A 157 14.66 -1.04 10.67
N ASN A 158 13.71 -0.93 9.77
CA ASN A 158 12.48 -1.68 9.79
C ASN A 158 12.60 -2.85 8.80
N LYS A 159 12.00 -3.99 9.12
CA LYS A 159 12.01 -5.19 8.27
C LYS A 159 10.60 -5.73 8.13
N LEU A 160 10.20 -6.02 6.90
CA LEU A 160 8.95 -6.74 6.63
C LEU A 160 9.10 -8.20 7.07
N ARG A 161 8.12 -8.69 7.83
CA ARG A 161 8.02 -10.11 8.15
C ARG A 161 7.44 -10.87 6.96
N GLU A 162 7.60 -12.17 6.94
CA GLU A 162 6.98 -13.02 5.90
C GLU A 162 5.46 -12.86 5.83
N CYS A 163 4.79 -12.70 6.99
CA CYS A 163 3.35 -12.43 7.04
C CYS A 163 2.97 -11.08 6.43
N ASP A 164 3.80 -10.05 6.60
CA ASP A 164 3.57 -8.73 6.00
C ASP A 164 3.72 -8.80 4.48
N ILE A 165 4.77 -9.47 3.99
CA ILE A 165 5.00 -9.70 2.56
C ILE A 165 3.85 -10.51 1.96
N LYS A 166 3.45 -11.61 2.63
CA LYS A 166 2.31 -12.43 2.20
C LYS A 166 1.02 -11.61 2.14
N ARG A 167 0.73 -10.80 3.14
CA ARG A 167 -0.45 -9.94 3.17
C ARG A 167 -0.47 -8.98 1.98
N ILE A 168 0.66 -8.34 1.66
CA ILE A 168 0.79 -7.47 0.48
C ILE A 168 0.49 -8.28 -0.79
N ALA A 169 1.19 -9.41 -0.98
CA ALA A 169 1.06 -10.24 -2.17
C ALA A 169 -0.36 -10.77 -2.38
N ASP A 170 -1.00 -11.27 -1.31
CA ASP A 170 -2.38 -11.76 -1.36
C ASP A 170 -3.37 -10.61 -1.67
N THR A 171 -3.16 -9.42 -1.09
CA THR A 171 -4.02 -8.25 -1.35
C THR A 171 -3.92 -7.79 -2.80
N VAL A 172 -2.71 -7.79 -3.38
CA VAL A 172 -2.49 -7.45 -4.79
C VAL A 172 -3.14 -8.50 -5.70
N ARG A 173 -2.88 -9.79 -5.46
CA ARG A 173 -3.43 -10.90 -6.26
C ARG A 173 -4.96 -10.88 -6.26
N ASP A 174 -5.56 -10.75 -5.09
CA ASP A 174 -7.01 -10.87 -4.90
C ASP A 174 -7.74 -9.52 -5.09
N ARG A 175 -7.01 -8.43 -5.29
CA ARG A 175 -7.50 -7.03 -5.41
C ARG A 175 -8.55 -6.68 -4.36
N LYS A 176 -8.19 -6.83 -3.07
CA LYS A 176 -9.13 -6.65 -1.95
C LYS A 176 -9.09 -5.22 -1.40
N THR A 177 -10.28 -4.66 -1.12
CA THR A 177 -10.44 -3.50 -0.24
C THR A 177 -10.51 -3.99 1.21
N ILE A 178 -9.60 -3.51 2.05
CA ILE A 178 -9.50 -3.84 3.47
C ILE A 178 -9.46 -2.52 4.25
N PRO A 179 -10.43 -2.25 5.13
CA PRO A 179 -10.46 -1.02 5.93
C PRO A 179 -9.13 -0.76 6.65
N GLY A 180 -8.64 0.48 6.58
CA GLY A 180 -7.36 0.90 7.18
C GLY A 180 -6.09 0.31 6.54
N TYR A 181 -6.21 -0.42 5.40
CA TYR A 181 -5.07 -1.08 4.79
C TYR A 181 -5.02 -0.96 3.27
N SER A 182 -6.14 -1.20 2.57
CA SER A 182 -6.16 -1.14 1.10
C SER A 182 -7.51 -0.70 0.56
N ARG A 183 -7.47 -0.06 -0.62
CA ARG A 183 -8.68 0.40 -1.32
C ARG A 183 -8.47 0.32 -2.83
N ILE A 184 -9.52 -0.11 -3.53
CA ILE A 184 -9.63 0.03 -4.99
C ILE A 184 -10.21 1.41 -5.28
N VAL A 185 -9.48 2.21 -6.06
CA VAL A 185 -9.81 3.60 -6.36
C VAL A 185 -10.07 3.74 -7.86
N SER A 186 -11.22 4.29 -8.21
CA SER A 186 -11.58 4.50 -9.61
C SER A 186 -10.72 5.60 -10.25
N ARG A 187 -10.54 5.51 -11.58
CA ARG A 187 -9.85 6.56 -12.35
C ARG A 187 -10.51 7.92 -12.19
N ASP A 188 -11.84 7.96 -12.13
CA ASP A 188 -12.56 9.22 -11.98
C ASP A 188 -12.30 9.88 -10.62
N GLU A 189 -12.20 9.11 -9.55
CA GLU A 189 -11.80 9.65 -8.25
C GLU A 189 -10.36 10.19 -8.27
N ILE A 190 -9.44 9.52 -8.96
CA ILE A 190 -8.05 9.99 -9.13
C ILE A 190 -8.02 11.30 -9.92
N ARG A 191 -8.83 11.43 -10.99
CA ARG A 191 -9.00 12.67 -11.75
C ARG A 191 -9.52 13.81 -10.89
N GLN A 192 -10.56 13.56 -10.10
CA GLN A 192 -11.14 14.56 -9.16
C GLN A 192 -10.12 15.02 -8.11
N ASN A 193 -9.19 14.16 -7.72
CA ASN A 193 -8.08 14.48 -6.84
C ASN A 193 -6.85 15.10 -7.57
N GLY A 194 -7.01 15.56 -8.83
CA GLY A 194 -5.92 16.16 -9.61
C GLY A 194 -4.75 15.22 -9.84
N TYR A 195 -5.01 13.93 -10.05
CA TYR A 195 -4.00 12.87 -10.22
C TYR A 195 -2.99 12.77 -9.07
N ASN A 196 -3.34 13.28 -7.91
CA ASN A 196 -2.54 13.11 -6.70
C ASN A 196 -2.79 11.72 -6.13
N LEU A 197 -1.77 10.89 -6.12
CA LEU A 197 -1.84 9.48 -5.70
C LEU A 197 -1.35 9.28 -4.25
N ASN A 198 -1.23 10.34 -3.45
CA ASN A 198 -0.78 10.23 -2.06
C ASN A 198 -1.69 9.29 -1.27
N ILE A 199 -1.12 8.22 -0.73
CA ILE A 199 -1.83 7.09 -0.12
C ILE A 199 -2.86 7.50 0.95
N PRO A 200 -2.54 8.42 1.91
CA PRO A 200 -3.51 8.83 2.94
C PRO A 200 -4.79 9.50 2.40
N ARG A 201 -4.81 9.93 1.14
CA ARG A 201 -6.04 10.44 0.52
C ARG A 201 -7.08 9.37 0.26
N TYR A 202 -6.65 8.12 0.12
CA TYR A 202 -7.46 6.99 -0.29
C TYR A 202 -7.60 5.92 0.77
N VAL A 203 -6.57 5.73 1.58
CA VAL A 203 -6.51 4.74 2.65
C VAL A 203 -6.24 5.46 3.97
N ASP A 204 -7.26 5.52 4.83
CA ASP A 204 -7.10 6.02 6.18
C ASP A 204 -6.59 4.87 7.08
N SER A 205 -5.29 4.86 7.27
CA SER A 205 -4.61 3.92 8.16
C SER A 205 -4.33 4.53 9.53
N SER A 206 -4.88 5.71 9.85
CA SER A 206 -4.76 6.31 11.17
C SER A 206 -5.33 5.36 12.23
N ASP A 207 -4.72 5.39 13.41
CA ASP A 207 -5.30 4.67 14.53
C ASP A 207 -6.67 5.29 14.84
N PRO A 208 -7.68 4.47 15.18
CA PRO A 208 -8.98 4.99 15.55
C PRO A 208 -8.79 6.07 16.59
N VAL A 209 -9.39 7.24 16.38
CA VAL A 209 -9.42 8.27 17.41
C VAL A 209 -10.07 7.66 18.64
N GLU A 210 -9.34 7.57 19.73
CA GLU A 210 -9.91 7.11 21.01
C GLU A 210 -11.11 8.01 21.31
N LYS A 211 -12.29 7.41 21.33
CA LYS A 211 -13.51 8.10 21.72
C LYS A 211 -13.46 8.27 23.22
N PHE A 212 -13.12 9.45 23.67
CA PHE A 212 -13.05 9.76 25.09
C PHE A 212 -14.46 10.00 25.62
N ASP A 213 -15.01 9.03 26.36
CA ASP A 213 -16.28 9.18 27.05
C ASP A 213 -16.07 9.89 28.39
N ILE A 214 -16.45 11.18 28.45
CA ILE A 214 -16.30 12.02 29.62
C ILE A 214 -17.10 11.46 30.79
N TYR A 215 -18.31 10.93 30.55
CA TYR A 215 -19.14 10.37 31.61
C TYR A 215 -18.51 9.13 32.20
N ALA A 216 -18.06 8.19 31.38
CA ALA A 216 -17.37 6.98 31.83
C ALA A 216 -16.12 7.31 32.66
N THR A 217 -15.37 8.36 32.24
CA THR A 217 -14.17 8.81 32.98
C THR A 217 -14.48 9.37 34.33
N ILE A 218 -15.58 10.12 34.51
CA ILE A 218 -15.93 10.77 35.77
C ILE A 218 -16.68 9.81 36.69
N PHE A 219 -17.62 9.04 36.18
CA PHE A 219 -18.56 8.22 36.97
C PHE A 219 -18.30 6.72 36.86
N GLY A 220 -17.35 6.30 36.06
CA GLY A 220 -17.06 4.90 35.79
C GLY A 220 -18.06 4.26 34.82
N GLY A 221 -17.78 2.98 34.49
CA GLY A 221 -18.54 2.19 33.53
C GLY A 221 -17.86 2.18 32.17
N ILE A 222 -18.20 1.17 31.36
CA ILE A 222 -17.71 0.97 30.00
C ILE A 222 -18.88 1.19 29.05
N PRO A 223 -18.76 2.13 28.08
CA PRO A 223 -19.82 2.39 27.11
C PRO A 223 -20.20 1.12 26.30
N HIS A 224 -21.48 0.89 26.08
CA HIS A 224 -21.92 -0.23 25.24
C HIS A 224 -21.36 -0.16 23.82
N SER A 225 -21.07 1.04 23.30
CA SER A 225 -20.43 1.23 21.99
C SER A 225 -19.04 0.59 21.94
N GLU A 226 -18.22 0.74 22.99
CA GLU A 226 -16.87 0.15 23.07
C GLU A 226 -16.94 -1.37 23.21
N ILE A 227 -17.86 -1.88 24.04
CA ILE A 227 -18.08 -3.33 24.16
C ILE A 227 -18.52 -3.91 22.80
N ASN A 228 -19.36 -3.21 22.05
CA ASN A 228 -19.83 -3.66 20.73
C ASN A 228 -18.76 -3.60 19.65
N GLU A 229 -17.72 -2.77 19.76
CA GLU A 229 -16.56 -2.79 18.85
C GLU A 229 -15.81 -4.12 18.87
N LEU A 230 -15.95 -4.89 19.95
CA LEU A 230 -15.39 -6.23 20.11
C LEU A 230 -16.31 -7.35 19.61
N GLN A 231 -17.34 -7.05 18.78
CA GLN A 231 -18.37 -8.00 18.37
C GLN A 231 -17.82 -9.31 17.78
N LYS A 232 -16.73 -9.24 17.01
CA LYS A 232 -16.09 -10.46 16.46
C LYS A 232 -15.61 -11.46 17.52
N TYR A 233 -15.24 -10.95 18.72
CA TYR A 233 -14.86 -11.81 19.85
C TYR A 233 -16.10 -12.39 20.51
N TRP A 234 -17.17 -11.60 20.65
CA TRP A 234 -18.43 -12.08 21.19
C TRP A 234 -19.09 -13.13 20.31
N ASP A 235 -18.94 -13.01 18.98
CA ASP A 235 -19.41 -14.03 18.02
C ASP A 235 -18.60 -15.33 18.14
N THR A 236 -17.31 -15.21 18.50
CA THR A 236 -16.42 -16.38 18.65
C THR A 236 -16.54 -17.03 20.04
N PHE A 237 -16.79 -16.23 21.08
CA PHE A 237 -16.88 -16.62 22.47
C PHE A 237 -18.19 -16.09 23.08
N PRO A 238 -19.35 -16.66 22.74
CA PRO A 238 -20.66 -16.09 23.09
C PRO A 238 -20.90 -15.91 24.59
N SER A 239 -20.40 -16.83 25.42
CA SER A 239 -20.57 -16.76 26.88
C SER A 239 -19.67 -15.72 27.55
N LEU A 240 -18.56 -15.34 26.93
CA LEU A 240 -17.53 -14.48 27.55
C LEU A 240 -18.06 -13.08 27.85
N ARG A 241 -18.89 -12.51 26.98
CA ARG A 241 -19.47 -11.18 27.20
C ARG A 241 -20.31 -11.13 28.45
N GLU A 242 -21.15 -12.14 28.68
CA GLU A 242 -22.01 -12.21 29.86
C GLU A 242 -21.23 -12.50 31.15
N GLU A 243 -20.12 -13.23 31.04
CA GLU A 243 -19.25 -13.49 32.20
C GLU A 243 -18.45 -12.24 32.64
N LEU A 244 -18.05 -11.40 31.71
CA LEU A 244 -17.23 -10.21 31.95
C LEU A 244 -18.05 -9.00 32.42
N PHE A 245 -19.24 -8.79 31.84
CA PHE A 245 -19.97 -7.54 31.99
C PHE A 245 -21.34 -7.72 32.65
N VAL A 246 -21.75 -6.71 33.42
CA VAL A 246 -23.13 -6.50 33.82
C VAL A 246 -23.60 -5.14 33.30
N ALA A 247 -24.72 -5.15 32.57
CA ALA A 247 -25.30 -3.93 32.04
C ALA A 247 -25.98 -3.12 33.13
N ASP A 248 -25.83 -1.78 33.10
CA ASP A 248 -26.67 -0.88 33.87
C ASP A 248 -28.06 -0.82 33.23
N ALA A 249 -29.11 -1.03 33.99
CA ALA A 249 -30.47 -1.08 33.44
C ALA A 249 -30.96 0.28 32.88
N ASP A 250 -30.43 1.38 33.43
CA ASP A 250 -30.90 2.73 33.15
C ASP A 250 -29.95 3.55 32.28
N LYS A 251 -28.77 3.00 31.93
CA LYS A 251 -27.73 3.75 31.24
C LYS A 251 -27.04 2.90 30.15
N PRO A 252 -26.49 3.55 29.10
CA PRO A 252 -25.79 2.85 28.02
C PRO A 252 -24.36 2.41 28.41
N TYR A 253 -24.16 1.97 29.66
CA TYR A 253 -22.89 1.55 30.23
C TYR A 253 -23.02 0.17 30.89
N SER A 254 -21.91 -0.53 30.97
CA SER A 254 -21.76 -1.78 31.70
C SER A 254 -20.65 -1.66 32.74
N GLN A 255 -20.72 -2.46 33.78
CA GLN A 255 -19.64 -2.61 34.76
C GLN A 255 -18.95 -3.97 34.55
N LEU A 256 -17.67 -4.03 34.88
CA LEU A 256 -16.99 -5.32 34.97
C LEU A 256 -17.52 -6.08 36.21
N LYS A 257 -17.75 -7.37 36.04
CA LYS A 257 -18.15 -8.24 37.16
C LYS A 257 -17.01 -8.53 38.12
N THR A 258 -15.77 -8.39 37.67
CA THR A 258 -14.55 -8.63 38.43
C THR A 258 -13.40 -7.78 37.91
N GLU A 259 -12.45 -7.47 38.80
CA GLU A 259 -11.19 -6.80 38.40
C GLU A 259 -10.21 -7.79 37.73
N ASP A 260 -10.32 -9.09 38.04
CA ASP A 260 -9.49 -10.15 37.46
C ASP A 260 -10.14 -10.69 36.14
N THR A 261 -10.16 -9.84 35.14
CA THR A 261 -10.70 -10.19 33.81
C THR A 261 -9.87 -11.26 33.12
N GLN A 262 -8.56 -11.33 33.40
CA GLN A 262 -7.67 -12.32 32.79
C GLN A 262 -8.07 -13.74 33.21
N SER A 263 -8.27 -13.98 34.49
CA SER A 263 -8.70 -15.30 34.98
C SER A 263 -10.05 -15.71 34.39
N VAL A 264 -11.00 -14.78 34.26
CA VAL A 264 -12.30 -15.08 33.62
C VAL A 264 -12.10 -15.50 32.16
N ILE A 265 -11.28 -14.79 31.38
CA ILE A 265 -11.00 -15.12 29.98
C ILE A 265 -10.33 -16.50 29.87
N GLU A 266 -9.29 -16.77 30.67
CA GLU A 266 -8.55 -18.04 30.65
C GLU A 266 -9.42 -19.25 31.09
N GLN A 267 -10.41 -19.02 31.96
CA GLN A 267 -11.29 -20.07 32.46
C GLN A 267 -12.55 -20.26 31.63
N ASN A 268 -12.91 -19.30 30.79
CA ASN A 268 -14.11 -19.37 29.99
C ASN A 268 -14.15 -20.62 29.08
N ALA A 269 -15.27 -21.28 29.03
CA ALA A 269 -15.44 -22.56 28.31
C ALA A 269 -15.22 -22.41 26.78
N ASP A 270 -15.73 -21.32 26.18
CA ASP A 270 -15.59 -21.09 24.73
C ASP A 270 -14.13 -20.82 24.35
N VAL A 271 -13.41 -20.04 25.18
CA VAL A 271 -11.98 -19.74 24.99
C VAL A 271 -11.14 -21.02 25.09
N ARG A 272 -11.38 -21.86 26.10
CA ARG A 272 -10.67 -23.14 26.25
C ARG A 272 -10.96 -24.11 25.10
N ALA A 273 -12.20 -24.20 24.66
CA ALA A 273 -12.57 -25.01 23.51
C ALA A 273 -11.92 -24.52 22.21
N PHE A 274 -11.78 -23.20 22.04
CA PHE A 274 -11.07 -22.62 20.93
C PHE A 274 -9.56 -22.94 20.98
N GLN A 275 -8.91 -22.78 22.12
CA GLN A 275 -7.50 -23.12 22.30
C GLN A 275 -7.20 -24.57 22.00
N GLN A 276 -8.07 -25.51 22.42
CA GLN A 276 -7.92 -26.93 22.11
C GLN A 276 -8.03 -27.21 20.60
N ARG A 277 -9.05 -26.63 19.94
CA ARG A 277 -9.21 -26.76 18.47
C ARG A 277 -8.02 -26.16 17.72
N PHE A 278 -7.51 -25.02 18.19
CA PHE A 278 -6.35 -24.38 17.59
C PHE A 278 -5.10 -25.26 17.73
N ALA A 279 -4.82 -25.81 18.91
CA ALA A 279 -3.71 -26.71 19.12
C ALA A 279 -3.79 -27.96 18.19
N GLN A 280 -4.96 -28.60 18.11
CA GLN A 280 -5.17 -29.76 17.25
C GLN A 280 -5.01 -29.48 15.75
N ALA A 281 -5.23 -28.24 15.31
CA ALA A 281 -5.07 -27.89 13.89
C ALA A 281 -3.60 -27.69 13.46
N PHE A 282 -2.67 -27.60 14.42
CA PHE A 282 -1.25 -27.36 14.19
C PHE A 282 -0.33 -28.50 14.73
N GLU A 283 -0.91 -29.59 15.25
CA GLU A 283 -0.23 -30.87 15.48
C GLU A 283 -0.23 -31.73 14.19
#